data_31e5012ceec327b829734e17c0d2a0be
#
_entry.id   31e5012ceec327b829734e17c0d2a0be
#
_cell.length_a   1.000
_cell.length_b   1.000
_cell.length_c   1.000
_cell.angle_alpha   90.00
_cell.angle_beta   90.00
_cell.angle_gamma   90.00
#
_symmetry.space_group_name_H-M   'P 1'
#
loop_
_entity.id
_entity.type
_entity.pdbx_description
1 polymer ?
#
loop_
_entity_poly.entity_id
_entity_poly.type
_entity_poly.pdbx_seq_one_letter_code
_entity_poly.pdbx_strand_id
1 'polypeptide(L)'
;SGFDAISGKANFDISEWMMISLIKTTIGNKIDIAMMLKTSVARKILSYIEKNKIPCCYSEIIFIDAKKEFGASVDACFFIVRFNPNAEAVYDYRVFESFADPCGRLCGHRDGYLVSDIESFNESKMFISNSPQKWRSGVKHDASAVMELKVKNGALVNGFDEVVDIEDEMIYPLIKGSIIGSGKDWNQRYAIVTQYNVGGDTDY
;
A
#
# COMPACT_ATOMS: atom_id res chain seq x y z
N SER A 1 -10.87 -1.69 25.96
CA SER A 1 -11.21 -2.67 24.95
C SER A 1 -12.24 -2.05 23.99
N GLY A 2 -11.78 -1.22 23.10
CA GLY A 2 -12.61 -0.55 22.10
C GLY A 2 -12.36 -1.13 20.71
N PHE A 3 -13.17 -0.73 19.75
CA PHE A 3 -13.10 -1.11 18.32
C PHE A 3 -11.72 -0.88 17.70
N ASP A 4 -10.95 0.11 18.17
CA ASP A 4 -9.60 0.43 17.73
C ASP A 4 -8.60 -0.71 17.99
N ALA A 5 -8.83 -1.55 19.01
CA ALA A 5 -7.96 -2.68 19.33
C ALA A 5 -8.09 -3.84 18.35
N ILE A 6 -9.19 -3.90 17.58
CA ILE A 6 -9.45 -4.97 16.59
C ILE A 6 -8.88 -4.59 15.23
N SER A 7 -8.90 -3.30 14.87
CA SER A 7 -8.44 -2.79 13.57
C SER A 7 -7.01 -2.25 13.58
N GLY A 8 -6.48 -1.90 14.74
CA GLY A 8 -5.07 -1.47 14.93
C GLY A 8 -4.66 -0.19 14.21
N LYS A 9 -5.58 0.59 13.62
CA LYS A 9 -5.25 1.82 12.89
C LYS A 9 -6.39 2.83 12.88
N ALA A 10 -6.04 4.11 12.86
CA ALA A 10 -6.94 5.27 12.86
C ALA A 10 -7.90 5.41 11.65
N ASN A 11 -7.81 4.55 10.64
CA ASN A 11 -8.69 4.53 9.46
C ASN A 11 -9.59 3.30 9.49
N PHE A 12 -10.58 3.33 10.37
CA PHE A 12 -11.60 2.30 10.50
C PHE A 12 -12.69 2.49 9.43
N ASP A 13 -12.97 1.42 8.66
CA ASP A 13 -14.11 1.37 7.75
C ASP A 13 -15.19 0.49 8.35
N ILE A 14 -16.40 1.04 8.53
CA ILE A 14 -17.52 0.33 9.17
C ILE A 14 -17.88 -0.98 8.45
N SER A 15 -17.68 -1.03 7.13
CA SER A 15 -17.94 -2.22 6.33
C SER A 15 -16.96 -3.37 6.65
N GLU A 16 -15.73 -3.05 7.04
CA GLU A 16 -14.75 -4.03 7.51
C GLU A 16 -15.26 -4.72 8.79
N TRP A 17 -15.73 -3.93 9.75
CA TRP A 17 -16.29 -4.47 11.00
C TRP A 17 -17.56 -5.29 10.75
N MET A 18 -18.47 -4.82 9.90
CA MET A 18 -19.70 -5.54 9.56
C MET A 18 -19.38 -6.91 8.98
N MET A 19 -18.46 -6.97 8.00
CA MET A 19 -18.05 -8.23 7.39
C MET A 19 -17.39 -9.18 8.39
N ILE A 20 -16.46 -8.69 9.21
CA ILE A 20 -15.80 -9.52 10.23
C ILE A 20 -16.84 -10.03 11.24
N SER A 21 -17.81 -9.22 11.64
CA SER A 21 -18.87 -9.63 12.55
C SER A 21 -19.76 -10.69 11.93
N LEU A 22 -20.18 -10.53 10.67
CA LEU A 22 -20.94 -11.54 9.94
C LEU A 22 -20.15 -12.86 9.82
N ILE A 23 -18.90 -12.81 9.46
CA ILE A 23 -18.04 -14.00 9.38
C ILE A 23 -17.97 -14.71 10.73
N LYS A 24 -17.74 -13.98 11.83
CA LYS A 24 -17.64 -14.56 13.18
C LYS A 24 -18.95 -15.22 13.63
N THR A 25 -20.09 -14.64 13.29
CA THR A 25 -21.39 -15.20 13.69
C THR A 25 -21.83 -16.38 12.82
N THR A 26 -21.28 -16.50 11.61
CA THR A 26 -21.68 -17.55 10.65
C THR A 26 -20.64 -18.66 10.51
N ILE A 27 -19.50 -18.54 11.16
CA ILE A 27 -18.43 -19.56 11.14
C ILE A 27 -18.97 -20.92 11.59
N GLY A 28 -18.64 -21.97 10.85
CA GLY A 28 -19.18 -23.33 11.10
C GLY A 28 -20.43 -23.66 10.31
N ASN A 29 -21.05 -22.71 9.61
CA ASN A 29 -22.19 -22.93 8.74
C ASN A 29 -21.81 -22.88 7.26
N LYS A 30 -22.60 -23.54 6.41
CA LYS A 30 -22.50 -23.37 4.96
C LYS A 30 -23.26 -22.10 4.56
N ILE A 31 -22.55 -21.06 4.17
CA ILE A 31 -23.12 -19.74 3.88
C ILE A 31 -22.32 -18.98 2.84
N ASP A 32 -23.04 -18.20 2.02
CA ASP A 32 -22.47 -17.23 1.11
C ASP A 32 -22.75 -15.82 1.67
N ILE A 33 -21.72 -14.98 1.71
CA ILE A 33 -21.82 -13.57 2.08
C ILE A 33 -21.40 -12.75 0.87
N ALA A 34 -22.25 -11.82 0.46
CA ALA A 34 -21.98 -10.89 -0.61
C ALA A 34 -22.23 -9.45 -0.15
N MET A 35 -21.27 -8.55 -0.39
CA MET A 35 -21.38 -7.16 0.04
C MET A 35 -20.62 -6.24 -0.93
N MET A 36 -21.22 -5.09 -1.21
CA MET A 36 -20.52 -4.00 -1.89
C MET A 36 -19.70 -3.20 -0.88
N LEU A 37 -18.40 -3.03 -1.16
CA LEU A 37 -17.49 -2.35 -0.26
C LEU A 37 -16.27 -1.81 -1.01
N LYS A 38 -15.39 -1.11 -0.31
CA LYS A 38 -14.11 -0.66 -0.90
C LYS A 38 -13.20 -1.85 -1.18
N THR A 39 -12.52 -1.84 -2.31
CA THR A 39 -11.56 -2.89 -2.69
C THR A 39 -10.47 -3.12 -1.62
N SER A 40 -10.01 -2.05 -0.98
CA SER A 40 -9.04 -2.15 0.12
C SER A 40 -9.58 -2.91 1.32
N VAL A 41 -10.88 -2.79 1.61
CA VAL A 41 -11.56 -3.53 2.70
C VAL A 41 -11.70 -5.01 2.32
N ALA A 42 -12.09 -5.33 1.08
CA ALA A 42 -12.16 -6.72 0.61
C ALA A 42 -10.82 -7.45 0.82
N ARG A 43 -9.71 -6.81 0.42
CA ARG A 43 -8.36 -7.38 0.61
C ARG A 43 -8.00 -7.60 2.07
N LYS A 44 -8.38 -6.70 2.98
CA LYS A 44 -8.16 -6.87 4.42
C LYS A 44 -8.97 -8.05 4.97
N ILE A 45 -10.22 -8.22 4.51
CA ILE A 45 -11.07 -9.32 4.92
C ILE A 45 -10.51 -10.66 4.44
N LEU A 46 -10.02 -10.76 3.20
CA LEU A 46 -9.34 -11.95 2.68
C LEU A 46 -8.11 -12.29 3.50
N SER A 47 -7.28 -11.31 3.81
CA SER A 47 -6.11 -11.50 4.69
C SER A 47 -6.52 -11.94 6.10
N TYR A 48 -7.63 -11.43 6.64
CA TYR A 48 -8.18 -11.86 7.92
C TYR A 48 -8.64 -13.32 7.88
N ILE A 49 -9.36 -13.74 6.83
CA ILE A 49 -9.84 -15.11 6.61
C ILE A 49 -8.65 -16.08 6.58
N GLU A 50 -7.64 -15.78 5.76
CA GLU A 50 -6.44 -16.61 5.62
C GLU A 50 -5.63 -16.69 6.92
N LYS A 51 -5.34 -15.55 7.55
CA LYS A 51 -4.56 -15.47 8.79
C LYS A 51 -5.22 -16.25 9.94
N ASN A 52 -6.53 -16.23 10.02
CA ASN A 52 -7.29 -16.93 11.05
C ASN A 52 -7.72 -18.34 10.62
N LYS A 53 -7.29 -18.80 9.43
CA LYS A 53 -7.59 -20.11 8.86
C LYS A 53 -9.10 -20.45 8.87
N ILE A 54 -9.92 -19.44 8.54
CA ILE A 54 -11.36 -19.59 8.47
C ILE A 54 -11.70 -20.45 7.22
N PRO A 55 -12.58 -21.45 7.31
CA PRO A 55 -12.84 -22.39 6.22
C PRO A 55 -13.65 -21.75 5.08
N CYS A 56 -12.99 -20.88 4.32
CA CYS A 56 -13.50 -20.27 3.10
C CYS A 56 -13.18 -21.19 1.92
N CYS A 57 -14.15 -21.60 1.16
CA CYS A 57 -13.95 -22.49 -0.01
C CYS A 57 -14.05 -21.74 -1.35
N TYR A 58 -14.48 -20.49 -1.33
CA TYR A 58 -14.54 -19.63 -2.52
C TYR A 58 -14.54 -18.15 -2.14
N SER A 59 -13.84 -17.33 -2.91
CA SER A 59 -13.91 -15.88 -2.78
C SER A 59 -13.61 -15.17 -4.09
N GLU A 60 -14.28 -14.04 -4.30
CA GLU A 60 -14.09 -13.20 -5.48
C GLU A 60 -14.30 -11.72 -5.18
N ILE A 61 -13.64 -10.90 -6.00
CA ILE A 61 -13.76 -9.44 -6.04
C ILE A 61 -14.14 -9.07 -7.46
N ILE A 62 -15.25 -8.38 -7.65
CA ILE A 62 -15.67 -7.84 -8.95
C ILE A 62 -15.60 -6.33 -8.85
N PHE A 63 -14.75 -5.68 -9.65
CA PHE A 63 -14.65 -4.23 -9.66
C PHE A 63 -15.91 -3.56 -10.17
N ILE A 64 -16.23 -2.43 -9.56
CA ILE A 64 -17.38 -1.59 -9.91
C ILE A 64 -16.87 -0.19 -10.19
N ASP A 65 -17.26 0.37 -11.32
CA ASP A 65 -17.05 1.79 -11.60
C ASP A 65 -18.05 2.63 -10.78
N ALA A 66 -17.67 2.89 -9.53
CA ALA A 66 -18.50 3.63 -8.58
C ALA A 66 -18.82 5.06 -9.06
N LYS A 67 -17.95 5.65 -9.87
CA LYS A 67 -18.19 6.98 -10.42
C LYS A 67 -19.34 6.95 -11.46
N LYS A 68 -19.33 5.94 -12.31
CA LYS A 68 -20.37 5.74 -13.33
C LYS A 68 -21.70 5.34 -12.71
N GLU A 69 -21.68 4.38 -11.79
CA GLU A 69 -22.89 3.76 -11.25
C GLU A 69 -23.55 4.60 -10.14
N PHE A 70 -22.73 5.30 -9.32
CA PHE A 70 -23.19 5.99 -8.10
C PHE A 70 -22.72 7.45 -7.99
N GLY A 71 -21.94 7.96 -8.94
CA GLY A 71 -21.34 9.29 -8.86
C GLY A 71 -20.25 9.42 -7.79
N ALA A 72 -19.78 8.32 -7.22
CA ALA A 72 -18.82 8.31 -6.10
C ALA A 72 -17.39 8.06 -6.59
N SER A 73 -16.44 8.89 -6.12
CA SER A 73 -15.02 8.75 -6.48
C SER A 73 -14.31 7.84 -5.47
N VAL A 74 -14.62 6.56 -5.52
CA VAL A 74 -14.03 5.52 -4.65
C VAL A 74 -13.77 4.24 -5.44
N ASP A 75 -12.74 3.49 -5.04
CA ASP A 75 -12.47 2.15 -5.56
C ASP A 75 -13.44 1.15 -4.92
N ALA A 76 -14.54 0.87 -5.57
CA ALA A 76 -15.57 -0.05 -5.09
C ALA A 76 -15.49 -1.42 -5.76
N CYS A 77 -15.95 -2.42 -5.04
CA CYS A 77 -16.12 -3.76 -5.56
C CYS A 77 -17.35 -4.44 -4.98
N PHE A 78 -17.85 -5.42 -5.72
CA PHE A 78 -18.75 -6.44 -5.18
C PHE A 78 -17.90 -7.61 -4.71
N PHE A 79 -17.96 -7.90 -3.43
CA PHE A 79 -17.15 -8.91 -2.76
C PHE A 79 -18.00 -10.09 -2.35
N ILE A 80 -17.60 -11.30 -2.71
CA ILE A 80 -18.31 -12.54 -2.40
C ILE A 80 -17.34 -13.47 -1.69
N VAL A 81 -17.81 -14.10 -0.60
CA VAL A 81 -17.12 -15.19 0.09
C VAL A 81 -18.10 -16.30 0.42
N ARG A 82 -17.65 -17.53 0.24
CA ARG A 82 -18.39 -18.74 0.57
C ARG A 82 -17.68 -19.53 1.65
N PHE A 83 -18.38 -19.79 2.72
CA PHE A 83 -17.90 -20.65 3.79
C PHE A 83 -18.59 -22.02 3.73
N ASN A 84 -17.81 -23.08 3.90
CA ASN A 84 -18.31 -24.43 3.99
C ASN A 84 -17.34 -25.24 4.86
N PRO A 85 -17.72 -25.58 6.11
CA PRO A 85 -16.85 -26.32 7.03
C PRO A 85 -16.50 -27.73 6.56
N ASN A 86 -17.26 -28.26 5.60
CA ASN A 86 -17.03 -29.61 5.04
C ASN A 86 -16.22 -29.59 3.74
N ALA A 87 -15.85 -28.43 3.24
CA ALA A 87 -15.02 -28.28 2.04
C ALA A 87 -13.58 -27.92 2.41
N GLU A 88 -12.66 -28.21 1.50
CA GLU A 88 -11.28 -27.75 1.61
C GLU A 88 -11.24 -26.22 1.59
N ALA A 89 -10.43 -25.64 2.48
CA ALA A 89 -10.25 -24.19 2.54
C ALA A 89 -9.37 -23.71 1.38
N VAL A 90 -9.85 -22.72 0.64
CA VAL A 90 -9.15 -22.09 -0.48
C VAL A 90 -9.00 -20.60 -0.15
N TYR A 91 -7.76 -20.13 -0.07
CA TYR A 91 -7.45 -18.74 0.23
C TYR A 91 -7.06 -17.94 -1.01
N ASP A 92 -6.87 -18.60 -2.14
CA ASP A 92 -6.79 -17.93 -3.43
C ASP A 92 -8.17 -17.38 -3.81
N TYR A 93 -8.19 -16.24 -4.49
CA TYR A 93 -9.42 -15.58 -4.87
C TYR A 93 -9.34 -15.05 -6.30
N ARG A 94 -10.51 -14.91 -6.96
CA ARG A 94 -10.58 -14.33 -8.30
C ARG A 94 -10.89 -12.85 -8.23
N VAL A 95 -10.27 -12.10 -9.14
CA VAL A 95 -10.52 -10.67 -9.33
C VAL A 95 -10.99 -10.46 -10.76
N PHE A 96 -12.18 -9.91 -10.91
CA PHE A 96 -12.83 -9.59 -12.18
C PHE A 96 -12.82 -8.08 -12.40
N GLU A 97 -12.51 -7.65 -13.61
CA GLU A 97 -12.53 -6.22 -13.99
C GLU A 97 -13.96 -5.66 -14.08
N SER A 98 -14.96 -6.51 -14.29
CA SER A 98 -16.38 -6.17 -14.26
C SER A 98 -17.22 -7.43 -14.20
N PHE A 99 -18.54 -7.29 -14.05
CA PHE A 99 -19.48 -8.43 -14.16
C PHE A 99 -19.49 -9.11 -15.54
N ALA A 100 -18.96 -8.45 -16.57
CA ALA A 100 -18.86 -9.00 -17.92
C ALA A 100 -17.51 -9.71 -18.18
N ASP A 101 -16.57 -9.64 -17.26
CA ASP A 101 -15.29 -10.33 -17.37
C ASP A 101 -15.49 -11.86 -17.25
N PRO A 102 -15.18 -12.67 -18.27
CA PRO A 102 -15.49 -14.10 -18.26
C PRO A 102 -14.49 -14.95 -17.45
N CYS A 103 -13.30 -14.45 -17.21
CA CYS A 103 -12.19 -15.28 -16.68
C CYS A 103 -11.73 -14.86 -15.29
N GLY A 104 -11.62 -13.57 -15.02
CA GLY A 104 -10.99 -13.05 -13.83
C GLY A 104 -9.53 -13.50 -13.69
N ARG A 105 -8.77 -12.80 -12.86
CA ARG A 105 -7.39 -13.17 -12.52
C ARG A 105 -7.36 -13.90 -11.19
N LEU A 106 -6.55 -14.94 -11.09
CA LEU A 106 -6.34 -15.66 -9.84
C LEU A 106 -5.28 -14.93 -9.01
N CYS A 107 -5.65 -14.53 -7.81
CA CYS A 107 -4.84 -13.80 -6.85
C CYS A 107 -4.68 -14.62 -5.57
N GLY A 108 -3.65 -14.34 -4.78
CA GLY A 108 -3.43 -15.03 -3.50
C GLY A 108 -2.04 -14.76 -2.95
N HIS A 109 -1.66 -15.48 -1.90
CA HIS A 109 -0.34 -15.39 -1.33
C HIS A 109 0.58 -16.48 -1.87
N ARG A 110 1.81 -16.09 -2.26
CA ARG A 110 2.88 -17.01 -2.68
C ARG A 110 4.19 -16.53 -2.09
N ASP A 111 4.89 -17.42 -1.41
CA ASP A 111 6.23 -17.16 -0.83
C ASP A 111 6.27 -15.89 0.05
N GLY A 112 5.17 -15.58 0.76
CA GLY A 112 5.04 -14.40 1.61
C GLY A 112 4.62 -13.10 0.90
N TYR A 113 4.40 -13.15 -0.42
CA TYR A 113 3.95 -12.00 -1.22
C TYR A 113 2.47 -12.11 -1.55
N LEU A 114 1.75 -10.98 -1.50
CA LEU A 114 0.42 -10.87 -2.08
C LEU A 114 0.57 -10.70 -3.60
N VAL A 115 0.10 -11.70 -4.34
CA VAL A 115 0.27 -11.81 -5.79
C VAL A 115 -1.06 -11.48 -6.48
N SER A 116 -1.02 -10.54 -7.42
CA SER A 116 -2.19 -10.09 -8.18
C SER A 116 -2.48 -10.92 -9.44
N ASP A 117 -1.59 -11.83 -9.78
CA ASP A 117 -1.71 -12.79 -10.88
C ASP A 117 -0.76 -13.96 -10.62
N ILE A 118 -1.33 -15.07 -10.19
CA ILE A 118 -0.56 -16.26 -9.79
C ILE A 118 0.12 -16.93 -10.99
N GLU A 119 -0.50 -16.90 -12.18
CA GLU A 119 0.08 -17.49 -13.37
C GLU A 119 1.34 -16.74 -13.77
N SER A 120 1.24 -15.42 -13.93
CA SER A 120 2.40 -14.55 -14.25
C SER A 120 3.49 -14.62 -13.17
N PHE A 121 3.09 -14.74 -11.89
CA PHE A 121 4.04 -14.90 -10.81
C PHE A 121 4.84 -16.20 -10.93
N ASN A 122 4.16 -17.32 -11.22
CA ASN A 122 4.83 -18.61 -11.35
C ASN A 122 5.83 -18.63 -12.52
N GLU A 123 5.51 -17.97 -13.62
CA GLU A 123 6.41 -17.82 -14.78
C GLU A 123 7.64 -16.95 -14.44
N SER A 124 7.47 -15.93 -13.64
CA SER A 124 8.53 -14.97 -13.28
C SER A 124 9.22 -15.26 -11.95
N LYS A 125 8.79 -16.29 -11.22
CA LYS A 125 9.33 -16.65 -9.90
C LYS A 125 10.84 -16.84 -9.88
N MET A 126 11.44 -17.32 -10.96
CA MET A 126 12.88 -17.49 -11.09
C MET A 126 13.68 -16.19 -11.01
N PHE A 127 13.03 -15.03 -11.27
CA PHE A 127 13.65 -13.71 -11.18
C PHE A 127 13.53 -13.09 -9.78
N ILE A 128 12.77 -13.72 -8.87
CA ILE A 128 12.62 -13.24 -7.50
C ILE A 128 13.84 -13.70 -6.71
N SER A 129 14.71 -12.76 -6.40
CA SER A 129 15.90 -13.01 -5.58
C SER A 129 16.12 -11.88 -4.59
N ASN A 130 16.83 -12.18 -3.50
CA ASN A 130 17.33 -11.14 -2.62
C ASN A 130 18.45 -10.39 -3.32
N SER A 131 18.14 -9.22 -3.87
CA SER A 131 19.18 -8.35 -4.43
C SER A 131 20.17 -7.94 -3.33
N PRO A 132 21.49 -8.05 -3.57
CA PRO A 132 22.49 -7.49 -2.67
C PRO A 132 22.37 -5.96 -2.56
N GLN A 133 21.75 -5.33 -3.57
CA GLN A 133 21.48 -3.91 -3.59
C GLN A 133 20.09 -3.64 -3.01
N LYS A 134 20.06 -3.00 -1.85
CA LYS A 134 18.80 -2.58 -1.23
C LYS A 134 18.30 -1.31 -1.91
N TRP A 135 17.12 -1.37 -2.50
CA TRP A 135 16.42 -0.17 -2.93
C TRP A 135 16.01 0.65 -1.70
N ARG A 136 16.38 1.92 -1.68
CA ARG A 136 16.00 2.84 -0.61
C ARG A 136 15.23 4.02 -1.22
N SER A 137 14.16 4.44 -0.57
CA SER A 137 13.53 5.70 -0.95
C SER A 137 14.48 6.86 -0.62
N GLY A 138 14.46 7.90 -1.46
CA GLY A 138 15.16 9.13 -1.15
C GLY A 138 14.58 9.84 0.08
N VAL A 139 15.22 10.92 0.47
CA VAL A 139 14.77 11.76 1.59
C VAL A 139 13.34 12.23 1.32
N LYS A 140 12.47 12.02 2.29
CA LYS A 140 11.11 12.57 2.33
C LYS A 140 11.00 13.49 3.53
N HIS A 141 10.62 14.74 3.28
CA HIS A 141 10.34 15.70 4.33
C HIS A 141 9.21 16.64 3.88
N ASP A 142 8.40 17.08 4.82
CA ASP A 142 7.22 17.91 4.52
C ASP A 142 7.55 19.41 4.43
N ALA A 143 8.76 19.81 4.85
CA ALA A 143 9.21 21.18 4.90
C ALA A 143 10.18 21.53 3.76
N SER A 144 9.92 21.08 2.53
CA SER A 144 10.84 21.28 1.39
C SER A 144 11.15 22.75 1.11
N ALA A 145 10.20 23.66 1.34
CA ALA A 145 10.42 25.10 1.16
C ALA A 145 11.45 25.68 2.14
N VAL A 146 11.63 25.06 3.31
CA VAL A 146 12.61 25.51 4.33
C VAL A 146 13.91 24.71 4.22
N MET A 147 13.79 23.38 4.07
CA MET A 147 14.93 22.46 4.22
C MET A 147 15.71 22.25 2.93
N GLU A 148 15.15 22.57 1.76
CA GLU A 148 15.87 22.49 0.49
C GLU A 148 16.45 23.85 0.12
N LEU A 149 17.75 23.86 -0.14
CA LEU A 149 18.50 25.08 -0.45
C LEU A 149 18.98 25.06 -1.91
N LYS A 150 19.12 26.25 -2.45
CA LYS A 150 19.75 26.49 -3.76
C LYS A 150 20.78 27.61 -3.65
N VAL A 151 21.78 27.62 -4.51
CA VAL A 151 22.74 28.71 -4.60
C VAL A 151 22.11 29.85 -5.42
N LYS A 152 22.08 31.07 -4.87
CA LYS A 152 21.63 32.28 -5.53
C LYS A 152 22.58 33.42 -5.15
N ASN A 153 23.24 34.02 -6.15
CA ASN A 153 24.22 35.13 -5.93
C ASN A 153 25.35 34.78 -4.94
N GLY A 154 25.77 33.51 -4.91
CA GLY A 154 26.84 33.05 -4.03
C GLY A 154 26.40 32.71 -2.58
N ALA A 155 25.13 32.88 -2.25
CA ALA A 155 24.57 32.52 -0.96
C ALA A 155 23.60 31.35 -1.07
N LEU A 156 23.43 30.58 0.01
CA LEU A 156 22.39 29.56 0.13
C LEU A 156 21.07 30.20 0.50
N VAL A 157 20.02 29.91 -0.28
CA VAL A 157 18.67 30.41 -0.03
C VAL A 157 17.69 29.25 -0.02
N ASN A 158 16.65 29.36 0.82
CA ASN A 158 15.55 28.41 0.90
C ASN A 158 14.48 28.65 -0.19
N GLY A 159 13.37 27.93 -0.14
CA GLY A 159 12.26 28.06 -1.08
C GLY A 159 11.51 29.38 -1.01
N PHE A 160 11.69 30.16 0.06
CA PHE A 160 11.14 31.52 0.24
C PHE A 160 12.10 32.61 -0.22
N ASP A 161 13.25 32.26 -0.83
CA ASP A 161 14.35 33.16 -1.19
C ASP A 161 15.01 33.88 0.01
N GLU A 162 14.86 33.33 1.21
CA GLU A 162 15.56 33.79 2.41
C GLU A 162 16.96 33.20 2.46
N VAL A 163 17.95 34.02 2.81
CA VAL A 163 19.34 33.56 3.02
C VAL A 163 19.40 32.72 4.28
N VAL A 164 19.99 31.52 4.15
CA VAL A 164 20.13 30.56 5.25
C VAL A 164 21.60 30.56 5.69
N ASP A 165 21.82 30.91 6.96
CA ASP A 165 23.10 30.90 7.63
C ASP A 165 23.06 29.88 8.76
N ILE A 166 23.58 28.71 8.47
CA ILE A 166 23.67 27.56 9.42
C ILE A 166 25.02 26.89 9.24
N GLU A 167 25.37 26.02 10.16
CA GLU A 167 26.62 25.27 10.18
C GLU A 167 26.78 24.41 8.92
N ASP A 168 27.93 24.47 8.29
CA ASP A 168 28.23 23.72 7.06
C ASP A 168 28.05 22.20 7.23
N GLU A 169 28.23 21.70 8.44
CA GLU A 169 28.07 20.30 8.82
C GLU A 169 26.64 19.79 8.65
N MET A 170 25.65 20.71 8.64
CA MET A 170 24.23 20.40 8.44
C MET A 170 23.79 20.48 6.98
N ILE A 171 24.68 20.86 6.06
CA ILE A 171 24.36 21.11 4.66
C ILE A 171 24.89 19.96 3.79
N TYR A 172 23.99 19.24 3.14
CA TYR A 172 24.33 18.11 2.29
C TYR A 172 23.87 18.32 0.85
N PRO A 173 24.65 17.89 -0.16
CA PRO A 173 24.21 17.93 -1.56
C PRO A 173 22.91 17.15 -1.76
N LEU A 174 21.94 17.76 -2.45
CA LEU A 174 20.65 17.16 -2.77
C LEU A 174 20.55 16.80 -4.24
N ILE A 175 20.46 15.52 -4.55
CA ILE A 175 20.29 15.01 -5.90
C ILE A 175 18.80 14.61 -6.07
N LYS A 176 18.12 15.21 -7.05
CA LYS A 176 16.75 14.85 -7.45
C LYS A 176 16.75 14.04 -8.75
N GLY A 177 15.88 13.05 -8.86
CA GLY A 177 15.76 12.22 -10.06
C GLY A 177 15.53 13.03 -11.34
N SER A 178 14.78 14.14 -11.26
CA SER A 178 14.58 15.07 -12.38
C SER A 178 15.88 15.75 -12.88
N ILE A 179 16.85 15.95 -11.99
CA ILE A 179 18.16 16.54 -12.36
C ILE A 179 18.98 15.50 -13.11
N ILE A 180 19.02 14.27 -12.59
CA ILE A 180 19.70 13.15 -13.24
C ILE A 180 19.10 12.90 -14.63
N GLY A 181 17.78 12.81 -14.74
CA GLY A 181 17.09 12.56 -16.01
C GLY A 181 17.23 13.67 -17.04
N SER A 182 17.46 14.92 -16.61
CA SER A 182 17.65 16.08 -17.52
C SER A 182 19.12 16.36 -17.88
N GLY A 183 20.07 15.63 -17.29
CA GLY A 183 21.52 15.87 -17.49
C GLY A 183 22.00 17.24 -16.97
N LYS A 184 21.24 17.90 -16.10
CA LYS A 184 21.62 19.18 -15.51
C LYS A 184 22.65 19.00 -14.41
N ASP A 185 23.43 20.08 -14.17
CA ASP A 185 24.39 20.10 -13.06
C ASP A 185 23.66 20.00 -11.72
N TRP A 186 24.08 19.03 -10.91
CA TRP A 186 23.53 18.74 -9.60
C TRP A 186 24.14 19.56 -8.46
N ASN A 187 25.24 20.25 -8.72
CA ASN A 187 26.03 20.99 -7.71
C ASN A 187 25.38 22.25 -7.16
N GLN A 188 24.10 22.52 -7.47
CA GLN A 188 23.43 23.77 -7.09
C GLN A 188 22.28 23.58 -6.09
N ARG A 189 22.08 22.35 -5.60
CA ARG A 189 21.03 22.05 -4.61
C ARG A 189 21.57 21.34 -3.40
N TYR A 190 21.06 21.74 -2.25
CA TYR A 190 21.44 21.19 -0.96
C TYR A 190 20.20 20.93 -0.12
N ALA A 191 20.34 20.14 0.93
CA ALA A 191 19.35 19.91 1.94
C ALA A 191 19.96 20.13 3.32
N ILE A 192 19.18 20.70 4.23
CA ILE A 192 19.51 20.78 5.63
C ILE A 192 19.22 19.39 6.25
N VAL A 193 20.21 18.83 6.93
CA VAL A 193 20.09 17.56 7.65
C VAL A 193 20.48 17.80 9.10
N THR A 194 19.50 17.77 9.99
CA THR A 194 19.67 18.10 11.41
C THR A 194 20.20 16.95 12.26
N GLN A 195 20.57 15.81 11.64
CA GLN A 195 21.08 14.64 12.34
C GLN A 195 22.59 14.54 12.22
N TYR A 196 23.29 14.39 13.35
CA TYR A 196 24.72 14.23 13.39
C TYR A 196 25.23 12.87 12.89
N ASN A 197 24.40 11.84 12.86
CA ASN A 197 24.75 10.51 12.37
C ASN A 197 23.85 10.11 11.20
N VAL A 198 24.42 10.02 10.01
CA VAL A 198 23.74 9.45 8.83
C VAL A 198 23.45 7.98 9.12
N GLY A 199 22.19 7.64 9.37
CA GLY A 199 21.76 6.28 9.72
C GLY A 199 21.57 6.03 11.21
N GLY A 200 21.62 7.05 12.04
CA GLY A 200 21.19 6.97 13.44
C GLY A 200 19.69 6.68 13.53
N ASP A 201 19.31 5.86 14.51
CA ASP A 201 17.92 5.58 14.84
C ASP A 201 17.22 6.89 15.23
N THR A 202 16.07 7.16 14.62
CA THR A 202 15.26 8.35 14.92
C THR A 202 14.10 8.03 15.85
N ASP A 203 14.25 7.02 16.68
CA ASP A 203 13.28 6.71 17.73
C ASP A 203 13.33 7.81 18.81
N TYR A 204 12.32 8.69 18.76
CA TYR A 204 11.99 9.64 19.82
C TYR A 204 10.74 9.16 20.58
#